data_d0b518fd7333fabe3441737b2c0503fb
#
_entry.id   d0b518fd7333fabe3441737b2c0503fb
#
_cell.length_a   1.000
_cell.length_b   1.000
_cell.length_c   1.000
_cell.angle_alpha   90.00
_cell.angle_beta   90.00
_cell.angle_gamma   90.00
#
_symmetry.space_group_name_H-M   'P 1'
#
loop_
_entity.id
_entity.type
_entity.pdbx_description
1 polymer ?
#
loop_
_entity_poly.entity_id
_entity_poly.type
_entity_poly.pdbx_seq_one_letter_code
_entity_poly.pdbx_strand_id
1 'polypeptide(L)'
;MKLRLIFSHILITIISNIGLSVIWVSIGNGVYETIYLIFHLMIIFGLYSYSGFLYTDLNKKIKFLNYSIIGIVGLIFWIVCYIESSDSLWNYQNSDGGIWFLYTLFVSGINEPINLIFDNFNSSIINQKLSMFLLLIMTIIPSILQYFGGKFKNKTLPNTV
;
A
#
# COMPACT_ATOMS: atom_id res chain seq x y z
N MET A 1 -1.81 11.97 15.71
CA MET A 1 -1.28 10.70 15.18
C MET A 1 -1.96 10.28 13.88
N LYS A 2 -3.27 9.99 13.85
CA LYS A 2 -3.96 9.46 12.66
C LYS A 2 -3.76 10.28 11.37
N LEU A 3 -3.93 11.61 11.42
CA LEU A 3 -3.72 12.47 10.25
C LEU A 3 -2.29 12.40 9.71
N ARG A 4 -1.28 12.33 10.59
CA ARG A 4 0.13 12.17 10.18
C ARG A 4 0.40 10.84 9.49
N LEU A 5 -0.29 9.76 9.89
CA LEU A 5 -0.18 8.45 9.23
C LEU A 5 -0.78 8.48 7.82
N ILE A 6 -1.93 9.16 7.64
CA ILE A 6 -2.53 9.35 6.31
C ILE A 6 -1.60 10.19 5.42
N PHE A 7 -1.08 11.29 5.94
CA PHE A 7 -0.14 12.13 5.19
C PHE A 7 1.12 11.36 4.78
N SER A 8 1.69 10.57 5.71
CA SER A 8 2.83 9.71 5.38
C SER A 8 2.49 8.66 4.31
N HIS A 9 1.27 8.12 4.34
CA HIS A 9 0.81 7.18 3.29
C HIS A 9 0.80 7.85 1.91
N ILE A 10 0.20 9.02 1.79
CA ILE A 10 0.17 9.77 0.52
C ILE A 10 1.60 10.06 0.04
N LEU A 11 2.47 10.54 0.94
CA LEU A 11 3.86 10.84 0.59
C LEU A 11 4.62 9.59 0.13
N ILE A 12 4.48 8.47 0.84
CA ILE A 12 5.12 7.20 0.48
C ILE A 12 4.60 6.70 -0.87
N THR A 13 3.30 6.81 -1.14
CA THR A 13 2.70 6.44 -2.42
C THR A 13 3.28 7.29 -3.56
N ILE A 14 3.43 8.60 -3.39
CA ILE A 14 4.07 9.48 -4.39
C ILE A 14 5.52 9.07 -4.61
N ILE A 15 6.29 8.84 -3.54
CA ILE A 15 7.70 8.41 -3.64
C ILE A 15 7.79 7.07 -4.38
N SER A 16 6.88 6.14 -4.09
CA SER A 16 6.85 4.84 -4.77
C SER A 16 6.61 4.99 -6.27
N ASN A 17 5.61 5.76 -6.67
CA ASN A 17 5.30 5.96 -8.08
C ASN A 17 6.44 6.65 -8.85
N ILE A 18 7.12 7.62 -8.24
CA ILE A 18 8.31 8.25 -8.83
C ILE A 18 9.43 7.22 -8.98
N GLY A 19 9.68 6.41 -7.93
CA GLY A 19 10.70 5.37 -7.96
C GLY A 19 10.44 4.32 -9.05
N LEU A 20 9.21 3.88 -9.22
CA LEU A 20 8.81 2.95 -10.27
C LEU A 20 9.02 3.54 -11.67
N SER A 21 8.69 4.82 -11.87
CA SER A 21 8.92 5.50 -13.14
C SER A 21 10.41 5.53 -13.49
N VAL A 22 11.29 5.76 -12.51
CA VAL A 22 12.75 5.74 -12.70
C VAL A 22 13.23 4.32 -13.05
N ILE A 23 12.73 3.30 -12.36
CA ILE A 23 13.08 1.90 -12.64
C ILE A 23 12.71 1.55 -14.08
N TRP A 24 11.49 1.85 -14.48
CA TRP A 24 11.00 1.52 -15.82
C TRP A 24 11.80 2.18 -16.95
N VAL A 25 12.13 3.46 -16.79
CA VAL A 25 12.93 4.19 -17.79
C VAL A 25 14.38 3.70 -17.87
N SER A 26 14.95 3.24 -16.73
CA SER A 26 16.39 3.01 -16.63
C SER A 26 16.82 1.56 -16.91
N ILE A 27 15.95 0.57 -16.70
CA ILE A 27 16.37 -0.83 -16.57
C ILE A 27 15.81 -1.73 -17.68
N GLY A 28 14.66 -1.38 -18.28
CA GLY A 28 13.95 -2.25 -19.22
C GLY A 28 13.38 -3.51 -18.58
N ASN A 29 12.81 -4.42 -19.37
CA ASN A 29 12.12 -5.61 -18.89
C ASN A 29 13.08 -6.78 -18.64
N GLY A 30 12.85 -7.55 -17.59
CA GLY A 30 13.56 -8.81 -17.34
C GLY A 30 13.90 -9.09 -15.87
N VAL A 31 14.84 -10.02 -15.67
CA VAL A 31 15.25 -10.49 -14.33
C VAL A 31 15.78 -9.34 -13.46
N TYR A 32 16.53 -8.42 -14.04
CA TYR A 32 17.06 -7.26 -13.32
C TYR A 32 15.91 -6.35 -12.83
N GLU A 33 14.90 -6.13 -13.65
CA GLU A 33 13.71 -5.38 -13.26
C GLU A 33 13.04 -5.98 -12.02
N THR A 34 12.83 -7.29 -11.99
CA THR A 34 12.25 -7.98 -10.85
C THR A 34 13.07 -7.78 -9.57
N ILE A 35 14.40 -7.85 -9.64
CA ILE A 35 15.28 -7.61 -8.48
C ILE A 35 15.11 -6.19 -7.96
N TYR A 36 15.10 -5.19 -8.85
CA TYR A 36 14.90 -3.79 -8.46
C TYR A 36 13.52 -3.53 -7.87
N LEU A 37 12.48 -4.16 -8.41
CA LEU A 37 11.12 -4.08 -7.86
C LEU A 37 11.03 -4.66 -6.44
N ILE A 38 11.72 -5.77 -6.17
CA ILE A 38 11.81 -6.35 -4.82
C ILE A 38 12.52 -5.37 -3.87
N PHE A 39 13.66 -4.79 -4.27
CA PHE A 39 14.35 -3.78 -3.46
C PHE A 39 13.47 -2.56 -3.23
N HIS A 40 12.76 -2.10 -4.24
CA HIS A 40 11.82 -1.00 -4.12
C HIS A 40 10.74 -1.29 -3.09
N LEU A 41 10.11 -2.47 -3.14
CA LEU A 41 9.12 -2.90 -2.14
C LEU A 41 9.71 -2.93 -0.72
N MET A 42 10.93 -3.43 -0.55
CA MET A 42 11.60 -3.43 0.76
C MET A 42 11.77 -2.01 1.30
N ILE A 43 12.15 -1.05 0.45
CA ILE A 43 12.26 0.37 0.81
C ILE A 43 10.88 0.92 1.23
N ILE A 44 9.84 0.67 0.44
CA ILE A 44 8.47 1.13 0.73
C ILE A 44 7.96 0.55 2.05
N PHE A 45 8.18 -0.73 2.30
CA PHE A 45 7.82 -1.39 3.57
C PHE A 45 8.60 -0.79 4.75
N GLY A 46 9.88 -0.50 4.55
CA GLY A 46 10.72 0.21 5.52
C GLY A 46 10.18 1.60 5.84
N LEU A 47 9.78 2.38 4.83
CA LEU A 47 9.21 3.71 5.00
C LEU A 47 7.87 3.68 5.78
N TYR A 48 6.98 2.72 5.49
CA TYR A 48 5.76 2.55 6.27
C TYR A 48 6.07 2.19 7.73
N SER A 49 6.97 1.24 7.96
CA SER A 49 7.39 0.85 9.31
C SER A 49 8.03 2.02 10.05
N TYR A 50 8.90 2.78 9.38
CA TYR A 50 9.53 3.99 9.94
C TYR A 50 8.50 5.08 10.26
N SER A 51 7.51 5.30 9.41
CA SER A 51 6.44 6.26 9.71
C SER A 51 5.66 5.88 10.97
N GLY A 52 5.38 4.60 11.15
CA GLY A 52 4.77 4.08 12.37
C GLY A 52 5.66 4.30 13.59
N PHE A 53 6.96 4.04 13.48
CA PHE A 53 7.94 4.33 14.51
C PHE A 53 7.96 5.83 14.86
N LEU A 54 8.05 6.68 13.87
CA LEU A 54 8.17 8.13 14.06
C LEU A 54 6.96 8.72 14.77
N TYR A 55 5.75 8.36 14.35
CA TYR A 55 4.51 8.99 14.82
C TYR A 55 3.86 8.30 16.03
N THR A 56 4.45 7.23 16.55
CA THR A 56 3.97 6.59 17.77
C THR A 56 4.27 7.44 19.00
N ASP A 57 3.23 7.69 19.78
CA ASP A 57 3.30 8.33 21.08
C ASP A 57 3.48 7.23 22.15
N LEU A 58 4.63 7.24 22.82
CA LEU A 58 4.98 6.24 23.84
C LEU A 58 4.10 6.34 25.10
N ASN A 59 3.52 7.52 25.36
CA ASN A 59 2.62 7.73 26.49
C ASN A 59 1.25 7.11 26.29
N LYS A 60 0.96 6.56 25.11
CA LYS A 60 -0.33 5.96 24.78
C LYS A 60 -0.21 4.48 24.51
N LYS A 61 -1.18 3.72 25.01
CA LYS A 61 -1.26 2.28 24.72
C LYS A 61 -1.30 2.02 23.21
N ILE A 62 -0.34 1.25 22.73
CA ILE A 62 -0.25 0.89 21.29
C ILE A 62 -1.30 -0.18 20.98
N LYS A 63 -2.34 0.23 20.26
CA LYS A 63 -3.38 -0.66 19.74
C LYS A 63 -3.35 -0.62 18.22
N PHE A 64 -3.61 -1.72 17.54
CA PHE A 64 -3.71 -1.78 16.07
C PHE A 64 -4.69 -0.74 15.51
N LEU A 65 -5.83 -0.55 16.18
CA LEU A 65 -6.85 0.44 15.78
C LEU A 65 -6.31 1.88 15.64
N ASN A 66 -5.22 2.21 16.31
CA ASN A 66 -4.59 3.54 16.18
C ASN A 66 -3.90 3.73 14.81
N TYR A 67 -3.56 2.64 14.13
CA TYR A 67 -2.87 2.62 12.84
C TYR A 67 -3.79 2.20 11.68
N SER A 68 -4.97 1.66 11.97
CA SER A 68 -5.88 1.13 10.96
C SER A 68 -6.57 2.19 10.09
N ILE A 69 -6.29 3.48 10.32
CA ILE A 69 -6.98 4.58 9.62
C ILE A 69 -6.81 4.49 8.09
N ILE A 70 -5.62 4.10 7.61
CA ILE A 70 -5.35 3.96 6.17
C ILE A 70 -6.18 2.80 5.62
N GLY A 71 -6.16 1.64 6.30
CA GLY A 71 -6.97 0.50 5.92
C GLY A 71 -8.47 0.79 5.92
N ILE A 72 -8.97 1.57 6.89
CA ILE A 72 -10.37 1.98 6.97
C ILE A 72 -10.73 2.89 5.78
N VAL A 73 -9.91 3.90 5.50
CA VAL A 73 -10.12 4.81 4.36
C VAL A 73 -10.12 4.04 3.05
N GLY A 74 -9.14 3.16 2.83
CA GLY A 74 -9.07 2.35 1.63
C GLY A 74 -10.23 1.36 1.51
N LEU A 75 -10.69 0.76 2.63
CA LEU A 75 -11.88 -0.10 2.63
C LEU A 75 -13.15 0.69 2.22
N ILE A 76 -13.30 1.93 2.72
CA ILE A 76 -14.41 2.79 2.32
C ILE A 76 -14.34 3.09 0.81
N PHE A 77 -13.17 3.46 0.28
CA PHE A 77 -12.99 3.65 -1.16
C PHE A 77 -13.34 2.39 -1.95
N TRP A 78 -12.87 1.22 -1.51
CA TRP A 78 -13.19 -0.05 -2.16
C TRP A 78 -14.69 -0.34 -2.19
N ILE A 79 -15.40 -0.12 -1.05
CA ILE A 79 -16.86 -0.31 -0.96
C ILE A 79 -17.60 0.66 -1.90
N VAL A 80 -17.17 1.92 -1.96
CA VAL A 80 -17.79 2.91 -2.86
C VAL A 80 -17.58 2.51 -4.31
N CYS A 81 -16.37 2.12 -4.69
CA CYS A 81 -16.08 1.60 -6.02
C CYS A 81 -16.94 0.37 -6.35
N TYR A 82 -17.12 -0.51 -5.37
CA TYR A 82 -17.95 -1.70 -5.50
C TYR A 82 -19.42 -1.35 -5.79
N ILE A 83 -19.98 -0.38 -5.10
CA ILE A 83 -21.38 0.04 -5.24
C ILE A 83 -21.61 0.78 -6.57
N GLU A 84 -20.62 1.57 -7.01
CA GLU A 84 -20.74 2.35 -8.24
C GLU A 84 -20.44 1.58 -9.53
N SER A 85 -19.81 0.41 -9.43
CA SER A 85 -19.57 -0.45 -10.59
C SER A 85 -20.86 -1.16 -11.00
N SER A 86 -21.62 -0.53 -11.93
CA SER A 86 -22.99 -0.93 -12.31
C SER A 86 -23.08 -2.25 -13.09
N ASP A 87 -22.06 -2.71 -13.78
CA ASP A 87 -22.18 -3.80 -14.77
C ASP A 87 -21.55 -5.13 -14.41
N SER A 88 -20.58 -5.17 -13.65
CA SER A 88 -20.07 -6.33 -12.90
C SER A 88 -18.88 -5.89 -12.05
N LEU A 89 -18.89 -6.31 -10.84
CA LEU A 89 -17.81 -6.20 -9.86
C LEU A 89 -16.44 -6.66 -10.40
N TRP A 90 -16.45 -7.33 -11.52
CA TRP A 90 -15.32 -7.97 -12.10
C TRP A 90 -14.73 -7.21 -13.28
N ASN A 91 -15.38 -6.16 -13.74
CA ASN A 91 -14.95 -5.39 -14.90
C ASN A 91 -14.54 -3.95 -14.54
N TYR A 92 -13.84 -3.82 -13.40
CA TYR A 92 -13.39 -2.51 -12.89
C TYR A 92 -12.50 -1.75 -13.89
N GLN A 93 -11.80 -2.47 -14.77
CA GLN A 93 -10.95 -1.87 -15.81
C GLN A 93 -11.76 -1.13 -16.90
N ASN A 94 -13.02 -1.49 -17.09
CA ASN A 94 -13.93 -0.88 -18.06
C ASN A 94 -14.97 0.02 -17.38
N SER A 95 -14.93 0.18 -16.05
CA SER A 95 -15.77 1.13 -15.37
C SER A 95 -15.23 2.54 -15.62
N ASP A 96 -16.03 3.42 -16.21
CA ASP A 96 -15.71 4.83 -16.46
C ASP A 96 -15.57 5.66 -15.15
N GLY A 97 -15.51 4.98 -14.01
CA GLY A 97 -15.57 5.59 -12.70
C GLY A 97 -14.25 6.20 -12.25
N GLY A 98 -14.17 7.52 -12.20
CA GLY A 98 -13.06 8.25 -11.60
C GLY A 98 -12.73 7.80 -10.16
N ILE A 99 -13.66 7.16 -9.45
CA ILE A 99 -13.46 6.62 -8.10
C ILE A 99 -12.54 5.41 -8.12
N TRP A 100 -12.65 4.49 -9.09
CA TRP A 100 -11.70 3.40 -9.27
C TRP A 100 -10.28 3.92 -9.50
N PHE A 101 -10.14 4.96 -10.30
CA PHE A 101 -8.84 5.60 -10.50
C PHE A 101 -8.26 6.15 -9.18
N LEU A 102 -9.08 6.84 -8.38
CA LEU A 102 -8.64 7.34 -7.07
C LEU A 102 -8.27 6.21 -6.11
N TYR A 103 -9.03 5.12 -6.11
CA TYR A 103 -8.70 3.96 -5.28
C TYR A 103 -7.41 3.26 -5.73
N THR A 104 -7.25 3.01 -7.02
CA THR A 104 -6.01 2.42 -7.54
C THR A 104 -4.82 3.31 -7.26
N LEU A 105 -4.95 4.63 -7.39
CA LEU A 105 -3.91 5.59 -7.02
C LEU A 105 -3.60 5.52 -5.51
N PHE A 106 -4.62 5.37 -4.66
CA PHE A 106 -4.45 5.24 -3.21
C PHE A 106 -3.62 4.00 -2.82
N VAL A 107 -3.81 2.87 -3.49
CA VAL A 107 -3.09 1.62 -3.20
C VAL A 107 -1.83 1.43 -4.05
N SER A 108 -1.59 2.27 -5.07
CA SER A 108 -0.54 2.09 -6.09
C SER A 108 0.86 1.95 -5.51
N GLY A 109 1.16 2.62 -4.41
CA GLY A 109 2.48 2.57 -3.77
C GLY A 109 2.96 1.16 -3.41
N ILE A 110 2.05 0.22 -3.20
CA ILE A 110 2.35 -1.19 -2.93
C ILE A 110 1.86 -2.09 -4.06
N ASN A 111 0.69 -1.77 -4.63
CA ASN A 111 0.04 -2.62 -5.61
C ASN A 111 0.82 -2.67 -6.94
N GLU A 112 1.25 -1.53 -7.45
CA GLU A 112 1.95 -1.47 -8.74
C GLU A 112 3.25 -2.28 -8.79
N PRO A 113 4.19 -2.14 -7.83
CA PRO A 113 5.40 -2.96 -7.86
C PRO A 113 5.10 -4.46 -7.71
N ILE A 114 4.05 -4.83 -7.00
CA ILE A 114 3.65 -6.24 -6.86
C ILE A 114 3.07 -6.75 -8.18
N ASN A 115 2.20 -6.00 -8.84
CA ASN A 115 1.65 -6.38 -10.14
C ASN A 115 2.78 -6.58 -11.18
N LEU A 116 3.72 -5.64 -11.26
CA LEU A 116 4.86 -5.75 -12.18
C LEU A 116 5.72 -6.98 -11.91
N ILE A 117 5.94 -7.34 -10.63
CA ILE A 117 6.64 -8.57 -10.27
C ILE A 117 5.87 -9.80 -10.79
N PHE A 118 4.54 -9.84 -10.60
CA PHE A 118 3.73 -10.96 -11.08
C PHE A 118 3.69 -11.04 -12.60
N ASP A 119 3.63 -9.92 -13.30
CA ASP A 119 3.64 -9.86 -14.76
C ASP A 119 4.95 -10.42 -15.33
N ASN A 120 6.09 -10.12 -14.69
CA ASN A 120 7.40 -10.65 -15.07
C ASN A 120 7.52 -12.18 -14.88
N PHE A 121 6.72 -12.78 -14.01
CA PHE A 121 6.67 -14.23 -13.84
C PHE A 121 5.67 -14.94 -14.79
N ASN A 122 5.12 -14.25 -15.80
CA ASN A 122 4.14 -14.81 -16.75
C ASN A 122 2.95 -15.48 -16.07
N SER A 123 2.54 -14.99 -14.93
CA SER A 123 1.43 -15.59 -14.20
C SER A 123 0.09 -15.14 -14.77
N SER A 124 -0.36 -15.78 -15.84
CA SER A 124 -1.77 -15.76 -16.29
C SER A 124 -2.78 -16.23 -15.20
N ILE A 125 -2.28 -16.49 -14.01
CA ILE A 125 -3.00 -17.05 -12.85
C ILE A 125 -3.87 -15.97 -12.18
N ILE A 126 -3.53 -14.70 -12.31
CA ILE A 126 -4.29 -13.64 -11.68
C ILE A 126 -5.50 -13.30 -12.55
N ASN A 127 -6.58 -14.05 -12.33
CA ASN A 127 -7.85 -13.64 -12.90
C ASN A 127 -8.34 -12.34 -12.21
N GLN A 128 -9.22 -11.63 -12.88
CA GLN A 128 -9.77 -10.35 -12.44
C GLN A 128 -10.35 -10.39 -11.01
N LYS A 129 -10.93 -11.52 -10.59
CA LYS A 129 -11.46 -11.74 -9.24
C LYS A 129 -10.37 -11.73 -8.18
N LEU A 130 -9.27 -12.44 -8.45
CA LEU A 130 -8.13 -12.49 -7.55
C LEU A 130 -7.47 -11.11 -7.43
N SER A 131 -7.36 -10.36 -8.53
CA SER A 131 -6.84 -9.00 -8.53
C SER A 131 -7.63 -8.08 -7.60
N MET A 132 -8.96 -8.14 -7.61
CA MET A 132 -9.79 -7.33 -6.69
C MET A 132 -9.57 -7.69 -5.21
N PHE A 133 -9.43 -8.98 -4.89
CA PHE A 133 -9.08 -9.39 -3.53
C PHE A 133 -7.69 -8.95 -3.11
N LEU A 134 -6.72 -9.03 -4.03
CA LEU A 134 -5.36 -8.55 -3.76
C LEU A 134 -5.36 -7.04 -3.48
N LEU A 135 -6.09 -6.23 -4.24
CA LEU A 135 -6.25 -4.80 -3.98
C LEU A 135 -6.78 -4.52 -2.56
N LEU A 136 -7.76 -5.30 -2.10
CA LEU A 136 -8.28 -5.17 -0.75
C LEU A 136 -7.22 -5.50 0.31
N ILE A 137 -6.43 -6.56 0.10
CA ILE A 137 -5.33 -6.93 0.99
C ILE A 137 -4.27 -5.83 1.01
N MET A 138 -3.88 -5.29 -0.17
CA MET A 138 -2.88 -4.22 -0.28
C MET A 138 -3.29 -2.95 0.48
N THR A 139 -4.58 -2.70 0.62
CA THR A 139 -5.11 -1.59 1.41
C THR A 139 -4.76 -1.68 2.91
N ILE A 140 -4.64 -2.89 3.45
CA ILE A 140 -4.42 -3.12 4.89
C ILE A 140 -2.92 -3.13 5.23
N ILE A 141 -2.06 -3.50 4.28
CA ILE A 141 -0.60 -3.64 4.49
C ILE A 141 0.04 -2.38 5.09
N PRO A 142 -0.21 -1.15 4.61
CA PRO A 142 0.34 0.06 5.21
C PRO A 142 0.06 0.17 6.71
N SER A 143 -1.17 -0.12 7.11
CA SER A 143 -1.60 -0.08 8.53
C SER A 143 -0.87 -1.11 9.39
N ILE A 144 -0.66 -2.30 8.84
CA ILE A 144 0.08 -3.38 9.53
C ILE A 144 1.54 -2.97 9.72
N LEU A 145 2.20 -2.47 8.68
CA LEU A 145 3.59 -2.07 8.72
C LEU A 145 3.81 -0.91 9.71
N GLN A 146 2.93 0.09 9.69
CA GLN A 146 2.98 1.20 10.63
C GLN A 146 2.78 0.72 12.09
N TYR A 147 1.88 -0.23 12.31
CA TYR A 147 1.69 -0.81 13.64
C TYR A 147 2.94 -1.55 14.15
N PHE A 148 3.60 -2.33 13.28
CA PHE A 148 4.85 -2.99 13.64
C PHE A 148 5.95 -1.98 13.95
N GLY A 149 6.09 -0.92 13.17
CA GLY A 149 7.02 0.17 13.44
C GLY A 149 6.76 0.82 14.81
N GLY A 150 5.49 1.07 15.14
CA GLY A 150 5.11 1.59 16.45
C GLY A 150 5.42 0.64 17.60
N LYS A 151 5.16 -0.66 17.42
CA LYS A 151 5.54 -1.69 18.40
C LYS A 151 7.06 -1.77 18.61
N PHE A 152 7.81 -1.68 17.52
CA PHE A 152 9.28 -1.68 17.58
C PHE A 152 9.78 -0.51 18.41
N LYS A 153 9.25 0.71 18.19
CA LYS A 153 9.59 1.88 19.00
C LYS A 153 9.37 1.64 20.50
N ASN A 154 8.21 1.09 20.85
CA ASN A 154 7.88 0.84 22.27
C ASN A 154 8.79 -0.21 22.91
N LYS A 155 9.33 -1.14 22.12
CA LYS A 155 10.27 -2.14 22.60
C LYS A 155 11.68 -1.60 22.80
N THR A 156 12.10 -0.69 21.90
CA THR A 156 13.47 -0.15 21.89
C THR A 156 13.64 1.08 22.78
N LEU A 157 12.57 1.84 22.97
CA LEU A 157 12.53 3.05 23.80
C LEU A 157 11.42 2.88 24.86
N PRO A 158 11.56 1.95 25.82
CA PRO A 158 10.59 1.81 26.88
C PRO A 158 10.54 3.13 27.68
N ASN A 159 9.32 3.52 28.09
CA ASN A 159 9.14 4.70 28.94
C ASN A 159 10.04 4.56 30.17
N THR A 160 11.08 5.38 30.25
CA THR A 160 11.77 5.63 31.52
C THR A 160 10.83 6.51 32.35
N VAL A 161 10.02 5.86 33.18
CA VAL A 161 9.27 6.52 34.25
C VAL A 161 10.22 6.81 35.39
#